data_183478e83159c511a44a9a349c3729e0
#
_entry.id   183478e83159c511a44a9a349c3729e0
#
_cell.length_a   1.000
_cell.length_b   1.000
_cell.length_c   1.000
_cell.angle_alpha   90.00
_cell.angle_beta   90.00
_cell.angle_gamma   90.00
#
_symmetry.space_group_name_H-M   'P 1'
#
loop_
_entity.id
_entity.type
_entity.pdbx_description
1 polymer ?
#
loop_
_entity_poly.entity_id
_entity_poly.type
_entity_poly.pdbx_seq_one_letter_code
_entity_poly.pdbx_strand_id
1 'polypeptide(L)'
;MEKIIITRRALIRQIPADLSEHDRTMSLLNALFERLPENTEKENVDLQSDDFDEAFRLLNAFDPRTYGTVQLGESLREEQTDTAKEHVGVLGLSDTALPGNDYVGEVTGAGSADTGYYYLLATDETYADTFKNPDHTTRGLIVSGTAYTALLSENVVLTGYDYFGTYKDGGWLFNRCDEAKSTLTVDSFTLIHDLFSRNTGLFESAEMLKKFAVIIGCGSVGARAALELARAGVGRFLLIDDDILKPHNICRHMHGMRDLGRFKADLLREDILNIDPAAEVTAFRGKLENVPLSLFENLGKNGIVFATADDRSANALANALSNTLGMPFIAVGCWARAHAGEVFYHIPNRGMRTYGETFSALLKDAPARDTHGDYFGEADARERLHFEPGTSTDIGFVTLVGVKFALDLLNLESEAYTPRVLNDYTPYTLICNTNRPEIGGENAKIFPYPLYISRSIRPAGEA
;
A
#
# COMPACT_ATOMS: atom_id res chain seq x y z
N MET A 1 -32.45 -24.35 15.25
CA MET A 1 -31.92 -24.52 13.89
C MET A 1 -30.60 -23.75 13.86
N GLU A 2 -29.53 -24.46 13.92
CA GLU A 2 -28.19 -23.86 13.82
C GLU A 2 -27.90 -23.52 12.36
N LYS A 3 -27.37 -22.37 12.14
CA LYS A 3 -27.05 -21.86 10.81
C LYS A 3 -25.63 -22.24 10.43
N ILE A 4 -25.42 -23.06 9.39
CA ILE A 4 -24.07 -23.37 8.86
C ILE A 4 -23.74 -22.35 7.76
N ILE A 5 -22.70 -21.54 7.96
CA ILE A 5 -22.16 -20.68 6.92
C ILE A 5 -20.86 -21.32 6.40
N ILE A 6 -20.91 -21.90 5.23
CA ILE A 6 -19.73 -22.46 4.58
C ILE A 6 -19.19 -21.40 3.62
N THR A 7 -18.01 -20.86 3.92
CA THR A 7 -17.38 -19.92 2.99
C THR A 7 -16.55 -20.68 1.96
N ARG A 8 -16.64 -20.29 0.69
CA ARG A 8 -15.82 -20.81 -0.41
C ARG A 8 -14.33 -20.90 -0.08
N ARG A 9 -13.82 -19.96 0.72
CA ARG A 9 -12.42 -19.92 1.16
C ARG A 9 -12.02 -21.04 2.12
N ALA A 10 -12.91 -21.43 3.02
CA ALA A 10 -12.63 -22.50 3.98
C ALA A 10 -12.56 -23.87 3.30
N LEU A 11 -13.41 -24.09 2.27
CA LEU A 11 -13.43 -25.32 1.49
C LEU A 11 -12.22 -25.45 0.58
N ILE A 12 -11.81 -24.40 -0.12
CA ILE A 12 -10.67 -24.40 -1.05
C ILE A 12 -9.34 -24.71 -0.35
N ARG A 13 -9.16 -24.36 0.92
CA ARG A 13 -7.94 -24.64 1.68
C ARG A 13 -7.70 -26.13 1.99
N GLN A 14 -8.72 -26.96 1.92
CA GLN A 14 -8.63 -28.40 2.23
C GLN A 14 -8.44 -29.27 0.99
N ILE A 15 -8.43 -28.69 -0.20
CA ILE A 15 -8.30 -29.44 -1.46
C ILE A 15 -6.83 -29.45 -1.89
N PRO A 16 -6.23 -30.64 -2.10
CA PRO A 16 -4.87 -30.74 -2.62
C PRO A 16 -4.71 -30.00 -3.96
N ALA A 17 -3.58 -29.30 -4.11
CA ALA A 17 -3.37 -28.42 -5.27
C ALA A 17 -3.06 -29.18 -6.58
N ASP A 18 -2.76 -30.46 -6.48
CA ASP A 18 -2.38 -31.37 -7.55
C ASP A 18 -3.55 -32.12 -8.22
N LEU A 19 -4.77 -31.93 -7.69
CA LEU A 19 -5.96 -32.55 -8.27
C LEU A 19 -6.41 -31.81 -9.54
N SER A 20 -6.99 -32.55 -10.48
CA SER A 20 -7.66 -31.97 -11.64
C SER A 20 -8.81 -31.05 -11.21
N GLU A 21 -9.25 -30.13 -12.08
CA GLU A 21 -10.34 -29.22 -11.77
C GLU A 21 -11.66 -29.95 -11.46
N HIS A 22 -11.91 -31.08 -12.14
CA HIS A 22 -13.03 -31.98 -11.87
C HIS A 22 -12.92 -32.60 -10.48
N ASP A 23 -11.77 -33.20 -10.14
CA ASP A 23 -11.54 -33.86 -8.85
C ASP A 23 -11.62 -32.85 -7.69
N ARG A 24 -11.15 -31.62 -7.91
CA ARG A 24 -11.31 -30.52 -6.94
C ARG A 24 -12.77 -30.21 -6.67
N THR A 25 -13.58 -30.13 -7.72
CA THR A 25 -15.02 -29.83 -7.60
C THR A 25 -15.72 -30.94 -6.86
N MET A 26 -15.42 -32.19 -7.17
CA MET A 26 -15.98 -33.37 -6.51
C MET A 26 -15.55 -33.47 -5.04
N SER A 27 -14.29 -33.20 -4.73
CA SER A 27 -13.79 -33.16 -3.35
C SER A 27 -14.47 -32.04 -2.54
N LEU A 28 -14.76 -30.92 -3.17
CA LEU A 28 -15.45 -29.78 -2.57
C LEU A 28 -16.90 -30.12 -2.24
N LEU A 29 -17.60 -30.78 -3.16
CA LEU A 29 -18.97 -31.26 -2.97
C LEU A 29 -19.05 -32.31 -1.87
N ASN A 30 -18.16 -33.29 -1.87
CA ASN A 30 -18.11 -34.32 -0.84
C ASN A 30 -17.83 -33.73 0.55
N ALA A 31 -16.84 -32.84 0.67
CA ALA A 31 -16.54 -32.15 1.93
C ALA A 31 -17.71 -31.28 2.42
N LEU A 32 -18.51 -30.75 1.50
CA LEU A 32 -19.74 -30.00 1.82
C LEU A 32 -20.81 -30.94 2.38
N PHE A 33 -21.04 -32.10 1.73
CA PHE A 33 -22.06 -33.07 2.15
C PHE A 33 -21.70 -33.77 3.46
N GLU A 34 -20.42 -34.05 3.71
CA GLU A 34 -19.96 -34.64 4.96
C GLU A 34 -20.17 -33.75 6.18
N ARG A 35 -20.18 -32.42 5.96
CA ARG A 35 -20.35 -31.43 7.03
C ARG A 35 -21.78 -30.99 7.28
N LEU A 36 -22.73 -31.45 6.48
CA LEU A 36 -24.15 -31.22 6.74
C LEU A 36 -24.62 -32.07 7.92
N PRO A 37 -25.44 -31.52 8.82
CA PRO A 37 -26.04 -32.30 9.92
C PRO A 37 -26.74 -33.55 9.38
N GLU A 38 -26.70 -34.67 10.12
CA GLU A 38 -27.32 -35.94 9.73
C GLU A 38 -28.83 -35.84 9.38
N ASN A 39 -29.50 -34.82 9.92
CA ASN A 39 -30.94 -34.59 9.70
C ASN A 39 -31.25 -33.69 8.49
N THR A 40 -30.24 -33.30 7.70
CA THR A 40 -30.50 -32.54 6.48
C THR A 40 -30.91 -33.50 5.39
N GLU A 41 -32.09 -33.29 4.77
CA GLU A 41 -32.47 -34.06 3.58
C GLU A 41 -31.42 -33.79 2.49
N LYS A 42 -30.61 -34.81 2.25
CA LYS A 42 -29.62 -34.80 1.17
C LYS A 42 -30.40 -35.31 -0.07
N GLU A 43 -30.68 -34.43 -1.02
CA GLU A 43 -30.98 -34.91 -2.35
C GLU A 43 -29.83 -35.76 -2.84
N ASN A 44 -30.11 -37.00 -3.25
CA ASN A 44 -29.11 -37.86 -3.88
C ASN A 44 -28.77 -37.27 -5.25
N VAL A 45 -27.77 -36.37 -5.23
CA VAL A 45 -27.13 -35.93 -6.46
C VAL A 45 -26.24 -37.06 -6.90
N ASP A 46 -26.45 -37.59 -8.08
CA ASP A 46 -25.59 -38.57 -8.68
C ASP A 46 -24.26 -37.89 -9.05
N LEU A 47 -23.31 -37.98 -8.12
CA LEU A 47 -21.99 -37.36 -8.25
C LEU A 47 -21.07 -38.14 -9.24
N GLN A 48 -21.58 -39.18 -9.92
CA GLN A 48 -20.89 -39.92 -10.98
C GLN A 48 -21.14 -39.34 -12.38
N SER A 49 -21.91 -38.24 -12.47
CA SER A 49 -22.05 -37.53 -13.71
C SER A 49 -20.73 -36.87 -14.09
N ASP A 50 -20.18 -37.25 -15.26
CA ASP A 50 -19.01 -36.60 -15.88
C ASP A 50 -19.30 -35.18 -16.39
N ASP A 51 -20.49 -34.66 -16.06
CA ASP A 51 -20.92 -33.34 -16.49
C ASP A 51 -20.47 -32.26 -15.49
N PHE A 52 -19.32 -31.65 -15.79
CA PHE A 52 -18.77 -30.55 -15.04
C PHE A 52 -19.73 -29.35 -14.96
N ASP A 53 -20.46 -29.09 -16.04
CA ASP A 53 -21.43 -27.98 -16.10
C ASP A 53 -22.60 -28.20 -15.16
N GLU A 54 -23.03 -29.44 -14.97
CA GLU A 54 -24.06 -29.80 -13.99
C GLU A 54 -23.57 -29.60 -12.55
N ALA A 55 -22.38 -30.09 -12.23
CA ALA A 55 -21.77 -29.89 -10.90
C ALA A 55 -21.55 -28.41 -10.60
N PHE A 56 -21.17 -27.63 -11.58
CA PHE A 56 -20.99 -26.18 -11.47
C PHE A 56 -22.32 -25.43 -11.32
N ARG A 57 -23.34 -25.88 -12.04
CA ARG A 57 -24.71 -25.36 -11.92
C ARG A 57 -25.28 -25.61 -10.54
N LEU A 58 -25.09 -26.82 -9.99
CA LEU A 58 -25.51 -27.18 -8.64
C LEU A 58 -24.81 -26.35 -7.56
N LEU A 59 -23.49 -26.15 -7.72
CA LEU A 59 -22.72 -25.27 -6.83
C LEU A 59 -23.20 -23.81 -6.86
N ASN A 60 -23.55 -23.31 -8.04
CA ASN A 60 -24.08 -21.94 -8.20
C ASN A 60 -25.54 -21.79 -7.74
N ALA A 61 -26.33 -22.87 -7.83
CA ALA A 61 -27.70 -22.93 -7.33
C ALA A 61 -27.78 -23.15 -5.81
N PHE A 62 -26.65 -23.49 -5.16
CA PHE A 62 -26.58 -23.67 -3.73
C PHE A 62 -26.89 -22.35 -3.00
N ASP A 63 -28.08 -22.24 -2.42
CA ASP A 63 -28.43 -21.15 -1.53
C ASP A 63 -28.26 -21.60 -0.08
N PRO A 64 -27.22 -21.10 0.64
CA PRO A 64 -26.98 -21.49 2.03
C PRO A 64 -28.17 -21.16 2.96
N ARG A 65 -29.09 -20.28 2.54
CA ARG A 65 -30.30 -19.98 3.30
C ARG A 65 -31.34 -21.10 3.24
N THR A 66 -31.28 -21.93 2.21
CA THR A 66 -32.21 -23.05 2.02
C THR A 66 -31.76 -24.27 2.82
N TYR A 67 -30.48 -24.48 2.98
CA TYR A 67 -29.88 -25.64 3.64
C TYR A 67 -29.51 -25.41 5.11
N GLY A 68 -29.82 -24.26 5.64
CA GLY A 68 -29.50 -23.89 7.01
C GLY A 68 -28.06 -23.37 7.18
N THR A 69 -27.81 -22.71 8.29
CA THR A 69 -26.50 -22.16 8.64
C THR A 69 -25.89 -23.06 9.69
N VAL A 70 -24.83 -23.78 9.37
CA VAL A 70 -23.97 -24.44 10.37
C VAL A 70 -22.98 -23.39 10.86
N GLN A 71 -23.04 -23.04 12.13
CA GLN A 71 -21.88 -22.41 12.74
C GLN A 71 -20.78 -23.47 12.77
N LEU A 72 -19.73 -23.27 12.00
CA LEU A 72 -18.43 -23.89 12.22
C LEU A 72 -17.86 -23.28 13.51
N GLY A 73 -18.63 -23.47 14.61
CA GLY A 73 -18.51 -22.58 15.75
C GLY A 73 -17.40 -22.98 16.69
N GLU A 74 -17.15 -24.24 16.92
CA GLU A 74 -16.22 -24.60 17.97
C GLU A 74 -14.79 -24.86 17.47
N SER A 75 -14.62 -25.49 16.31
CA SER A 75 -13.25 -25.73 15.82
C SER A 75 -12.55 -24.48 15.28
N LEU A 76 -13.29 -23.50 14.72
CA LEU A 76 -12.72 -22.20 14.36
C LEU A 76 -12.54 -21.29 15.60
N ARG A 77 -13.34 -21.49 16.65
CA ARG A 77 -13.10 -20.82 17.92
C ARG A 77 -11.94 -21.45 18.70
N GLU A 78 -11.74 -22.76 18.62
CA GLU A 78 -10.59 -23.39 19.24
C GLU A 78 -9.28 -23.03 18.52
N GLU A 79 -9.25 -22.92 17.20
CA GLU A 79 -8.09 -22.36 16.48
C GLU A 79 -7.89 -20.85 16.74
N GLN A 80 -8.97 -20.08 16.93
CA GLN A 80 -8.85 -18.68 17.35
C GLN A 80 -8.53 -18.52 18.83
N THR A 81 -8.96 -19.43 19.70
CA THR A 81 -8.62 -19.40 21.13
C THR A 81 -7.22 -19.92 21.42
N ASP A 82 -6.64 -20.78 20.57
CA ASP A 82 -5.24 -21.16 20.71
C ASP A 82 -4.28 -20.12 20.11
N THR A 83 -4.77 -19.20 19.28
CA THR A 83 -4.03 -18.02 18.81
C THR A 83 -4.16 -16.81 19.75
N ALA A 84 -5.00 -16.87 20.76
CA ALA A 84 -5.19 -15.82 21.77
C ALA A 84 -4.16 -15.88 22.91
N LYS A 85 -2.95 -16.38 22.67
CA LYS A 85 -1.82 -16.05 23.54
C LYS A 85 -1.46 -14.61 23.26
N GLU A 86 -1.61 -13.78 24.27
CA GLU A 86 -1.20 -12.39 24.20
C GLU A 86 0.29 -12.30 23.85
N HIS A 87 0.59 -11.59 22.77
CA HIS A 87 1.94 -11.46 22.25
C HIS A 87 2.42 -10.02 22.44
N VAL A 88 3.66 -9.87 22.85
CA VAL A 88 4.39 -8.61 22.78
C VAL A 88 5.44 -8.72 21.69
N GLY A 89 5.31 -7.90 20.66
CA GLY A 89 6.36 -7.72 19.67
C GLY A 89 7.33 -6.62 20.13
N VAL A 90 8.61 -6.93 20.23
CA VAL A 90 9.65 -5.94 20.49
C VAL A 90 10.27 -5.54 19.17
N LEU A 91 10.07 -4.28 18.75
CA LEU A 91 10.59 -3.75 17.50
C LEU A 91 11.95 -3.09 17.73
N GLY A 92 12.98 -3.60 17.08
CA GLY A 92 14.27 -2.94 16.97
C GLY A 92 14.35 -2.13 15.69
N LEU A 93 14.79 -0.88 15.78
CA LEU A 93 15.02 -0.02 14.61
C LEU A 93 16.29 -0.39 13.85
N SER A 94 17.25 -0.98 14.53
CA SER A 94 18.47 -1.57 13.98
C SER A 94 18.89 -2.71 14.90
N ASP A 95 19.81 -3.55 14.45
CA ASP A 95 20.39 -4.63 15.28
C ASP A 95 20.98 -4.14 16.62
N THR A 96 21.19 -2.84 16.75
CA THR A 96 21.77 -2.17 17.92
C THR A 96 20.77 -1.37 18.75
N ALA A 97 19.52 -1.21 18.30
CA ALA A 97 18.56 -0.26 18.87
C ALA A 97 17.55 -0.88 19.86
N LEU A 98 17.64 -2.18 20.13
CA LEU A 98 16.88 -2.76 21.26
C LEU A 98 17.44 -2.19 22.57
N PRO A 99 16.56 -1.80 23.53
CA PRO A 99 17.01 -1.44 24.86
C PRO A 99 17.93 -2.55 25.40
N GLY A 100 19.15 -2.20 25.77
CA GLY A 100 20.07 -3.17 26.34
C GLY A 100 19.62 -3.70 27.69
N ASN A 101 20.37 -4.66 28.25
CA ASN A 101 20.11 -5.31 29.54
C ASN A 101 19.89 -4.33 30.70
N ASP A 102 20.38 -3.09 30.58
CA ASP A 102 20.35 -2.06 31.61
C ASP A 102 19.25 -1.01 31.42
N TYR A 103 18.43 -1.16 30.38
CA TYR A 103 17.36 -0.20 30.16
C TYR A 103 16.25 -0.36 31.22
N VAL A 104 15.93 0.73 31.87
CA VAL A 104 14.80 0.88 32.79
C VAL A 104 14.05 2.15 32.40
N GLY A 105 12.78 2.06 32.06
CA GLY A 105 12.00 3.22 31.65
C GLY A 105 10.67 2.86 31.01
N GLU A 106 9.98 3.89 30.55
CA GLU A 106 8.71 3.76 29.85
C GLU A 106 8.95 3.43 28.37
N VAL A 107 8.08 2.61 27.82
CA VAL A 107 8.03 2.31 26.39
C VAL A 107 6.60 2.49 25.91
N THR A 108 6.49 3.00 24.68
CA THR A 108 5.19 3.20 24.03
C THR A 108 5.13 2.29 22.80
N GLY A 109 3.96 1.78 22.54
CA GLY A 109 3.72 0.95 21.38
C GLY A 109 2.29 1.06 20.86
N ALA A 110 1.99 0.27 19.85
CA ALA A 110 0.65 0.10 19.32
C ALA A 110 0.15 -1.30 19.65
N GLY A 111 -1.13 -1.42 19.96
CA GLY A 111 -1.73 -2.72 20.21
C GLY A 111 -3.18 -2.63 20.59
N SER A 112 -3.79 -3.78 20.82
CA SER A 112 -5.18 -3.88 21.23
C SER A 112 -5.36 -5.03 22.20
N ALA A 113 -6.02 -4.75 23.32
CA ALA A 113 -6.41 -5.76 24.27
C ALA A 113 -7.36 -6.81 23.69
N ASP A 114 -8.16 -6.41 22.68
CA ASP A 114 -9.12 -7.30 22.00
C ASP A 114 -8.43 -8.36 21.15
N THR A 115 -7.25 -8.04 20.61
CA THR A 115 -6.46 -8.96 19.79
C THR A 115 -5.34 -9.64 20.56
N GLY A 116 -4.99 -9.13 21.73
CA GLY A 116 -3.86 -9.59 22.52
C GLY A 116 -2.49 -9.31 21.89
N TYR A 117 -2.42 -8.49 20.84
CA TYR A 117 -1.16 -8.10 20.20
C TYR A 117 -0.76 -6.71 20.63
N TYR A 118 0.48 -6.59 21.12
CA TYR A 118 1.11 -5.35 21.55
C TYR A 118 2.46 -5.24 20.84
N TYR A 119 2.70 -4.12 20.17
CA TYR A 119 3.99 -3.83 19.55
C TYR A 119 4.67 -2.72 20.33
N LEU A 120 5.83 -3.00 20.86
CA LEU A 120 6.69 -2.09 21.57
C LEU A 120 7.65 -1.42 20.60
N LEU A 121 7.66 -0.09 20.64
CA LEU A 121 8.77 0.66 20.11
C LEU A 121 9.65 1.12 21.26
N ALA A 122 10.92 0.78 21.14
CA ALA A 122 11.88 1.23 22.11
C ALA A 122 12.13 2.74 21.97
N THR A 123 11.81 3.50 23.00
CA THR A 123 12.59 4.58 23.58
C THR A 123 12.88 5.88 22.83
N ASP A 124 12.65 6.01 21.54
CA ASP A 124 12.84 7.31 20.87
C ASP A 124 11.51 8.06 20.86
N GLU A 125 11.49 9.26 21.47
CA GLU A 125 10.30 10.13 21.51
C GLU A 125 9.75 10.42 20.11
N THR A 126 10.60 10.43 19.08
CA THR A 126 10.21 10.61 17.69
C THR A 126 9.26 9.52 17.19
N TYR A 127 9.44 8.29 17.67
CA TYR A 127 8.58 7.16 17.29
C TYR A 127 7.32 7.06 18.16
N ALA A 128 7.35 7.52 19.40
CA ALA A 128 6.17 7.61 20.24
C ALA A 128 5.08 8.49 19.59
N ASP A 129 5.47 9.51 18.83
CA ASP A 129 4.55 10.38 18.10
C ASP A 129 3.85 9.66 16.92
N THR A 130 4.49 8.67 16.31
CA THR A 130 3.93 7.87 15.21
C THR A 130 2.74 7.02 15.66
N PHE A 131 2.69 6.63 16.95
CA PHE A 131 1.62 5.80 17.53
C PHE A 131 0.55 6.59 18.28
N LYS A 132 0.44 7.89 18.04
CA LYS A 132 -0.56 8.79 18.68
C LYS A 132 -2.01 8.54 18.26
N ASN A 133 -2.41 7.29 18.14
CA ASN A 133 -3.82 6.97 18.18
C ASN A 133 -4.15 6.50 19.62
N PRO A 134 -4.84 7.30 20.44
CA PRO A 134 -5.12 6.95 21.84
C PRO A 134 -5.91 5.64 21.98
N ASP A 135 -6.68 5.25 20.95
CA ASP A 135 -7.47 4.03 20.97
C ASP A 135 -6.62 2.77 20.72
N HIS A 136 -5.36 2.94 20.26
CA HIS A 136 -4.45 1.83 19.92
C HIS A 136 -3.05 1.98 20.52
N THR A 137 -2.84 2.99 21.37
CA THR A 137 -1.55 3.20 22.02
C THR A 137 -1.46 2.34 23.27
N THR A 138 -0.41 1.54 23.38
CA THR A 138 -0.08 0.76 24.56
C THR A 138 1.12 1.36 25.29
N ARG A 139 1.16 1.23 26.60
CA ARG A 139 2.25 1.70 27.44
C ARG A 139 2.84 0.55 28.24
N GLY A 140 4.13 0.42 28.20
CA GLY A 140 4.87 -0.57 28.95
C GLY A 140 5.89 0.06 29.90
N LEU A 141 6.16 -0.62 31.00
CA LEU A 141 7.22 -0.26 31.92
C LEU A 141 8.30 -1.34 31.90
N ILE A 142 9.51 -0.99 31.52
CA ILE A 142 10.67 -1.88 31.62
C ILE A 142 11.39 -1.59 32.95
N VAL A 143 11.60 -2.64 33.72
CA VAL A 143 12.21 -2.56 35.05
C VAL A 143 13.41 -3.51 35.17
N SER A 144 14.24 -3.29 36.19
CA SER A 144 15.32 -4.22 36.52
C SER A 144 14.78 -5.60 36.90
N GLY A 145 15.58 -6.65 36.69
CA GLY A 145 15.19 -8.02 37.01
C GLY A 145 14.77 -8.20 38.47
N THR A 146 15.34 -7.44 39.41
CA THR A 146 14.95 -7.44 40.84
C THR A 146 13.58 -6.81 41.03
N ALA A 147 13.31 -5.65 40.40
CA ALA A 147 12.01 -4.99 40.46
C ALA A 147 10.92 -5.82 39.77
N TYR A 148 11.27 -6.47 38.64
CA TYR A 148 10.36 -7.38 37.94
C TYR A 148 9.93 -8.54 38.82
N THR A 149 10.87 -9.17 39.52
CA THR A 149 10.56 -10.26 40.45
C THR A 149 9.68 -9.80 41.65
N ALA A 150 9.94 -8.59 42.15
CA ALA A 150 9.11 -7.98 43.16
C ALA A 150 7.69 -7.71 42.66
N LEU A 151 7.53 -7.14 41.46
CA LEU A 151 6.23 -6.89 40.85
C LEU A 151 5.43 -8.17 40.59
N LEU A 152 6.07 -9.29 40.31
CA LEU A 152 5.40 -10.58 40.18
C LEU A 152 4.90 -11.13 41.50
N SER A 153 5.67 -10.94 42.58
CA SER A 153 5.39 -11.53 43.88
C SER A 153 4.49 -10.68 44.78
N GLU A 154 4.49 -9.36 44.61
CA GLU A 154 3.71 -8.42 45.38
C GLU A 154 2.32 -8.20 44.76
N ASN A 155 1.33 -7.91 45.61
CA ASN A 155 -0.04 -7.61 45.13
C ASN A 155 -0.16 -6.14 44.67
N VAL A 156 0.76 -5.72 43.79
CA VAL A 156 0.83 -4.36 43.23
C VAL A 156 0.29 -4.38 41.82
N VAL A 157 -0.75 -3.59 41.53
CA VAL A 157 -1.26 -3.33 40.21
C VAL A 157 -0.67 -2.01 39.74
N LEU A 158 0.06 -2.04 38.61
CA LEU A 158 0.59 -0.85 38.00
C LEU A 158 -0.54 -0.15 37.20
N THR A 159 -0.88 1.07 37.60
CA THR A 159 -1.90 1.86 36.91
C THR A 159 -1.26 2.74 35.82
N GLY A 160 -1.89 2.82 34.70
CA GLY A 160 -1.39 3.63 33.54
C GLY A 160 -0.43 2.92 32.61
N TYR A 161 -0.20 1.63 32.84
CA TYR A 161 0.56 0.74 31.96
C TYR A 161 -0.28 -0.48 31.60
N ASP A 162 -0.10 -0.98 30.39
CA ASP A 162 -0.76 -2.20 29.91
C ASP A 162 0.05 -3.45 30.26
N TYR A 163 1.37 -3.32 30.27
CA TYR A 163 2.31 -4.39 30.61
C TYR A 163 3.57 -3.86 31.29
N PHE A 164 4.29 -4.77 31.92
CA PHE A 164 5.62 -4.54 32.47
C PHE A 164 6.56 -5.67 32.06
N GLY A 165 7.83 -5.37 31.94
CA GLY A 165 8.81 -6.35 31.48
C GLY A 165 10.22 -6.09 31.94
N THR A 166 11.11 -7.04 31.65
CA THR A 166 12.54 -6.95 31.89
C THR A 166 13.30 -7.71 30.82
N TYR A 167 14.55 -7.32 30.59
CA TYR A 167 15.47 -8.12 29.79
C TYR A 167 16.34 -8.96 30.72
N LYS A 168 16.34 -10.27 30.55
CA LYS A 168 17.08 -11.20 31.41
C LYS A 168 17.54 -12.41 30.60
N ASP A 169 18.76 -12.86 30.86
CA ASP A 169 19.34 -14.07 30.25
C ASP A 169 19.28 -14.11 28.72
N GLY A 170 19.44 -12.94 28.06
CA GLY A 170 19.42 -12.82 26.61
C GLY A 170 18.02 -12.75 25.99
N GLY A 171 16.99 -12.63 26.81
CA GLY A 171 15.60 -12.56 26.34
C GLY A 171 14.73 -11.54 27.07
N TRP A 172 13.63 -11.16 26.44
CA TRP A 172 12.61 -10.31 27.03
C TRP A 172 11.56 -11.14 27.77
N LEU A 173 11.16 -10.67 28.95
CA LEU A 173 10.04 -11.20 29.72
C LEU A 173 9.03 -10.10 29.93
N PHE A 174 7.77 -10.34 29.61
CA PHE A 174 6.66 -9.39 29.82
C PHE A 174 5.47 -10.04 30.47
N ASN A 175 4.80 -9.27 31.33
CA ASN A 175 3.54 -9.62 31.95
C ASN A 175 2.55 -8.47 31.83
N ARG A 176 1.27 -8.80 31.81
CA ARG A 176 0.17 -7.83 31.88
C ARG A 176 0.15 -7.09 33.23
N CYS A 177 -0.28 -5.84 33.19
CA CYS A 177 -0.53 -5.04 34.41
C CYS A 177 -1.96 -5.26 34.93
N ASP A 178 -2.42 -6.51 34.94
CA ASP A 178 -3.70 -6.92 35.55
C ASP A 178 -3.48 -7.67 36.85
N GLU A 179 -4.56 -8.07 37.54
CA GLU A 179 -4.49 -8.85 38.78
C GLU A 179 -3.83 -10.23 38.62
N ALA A 180 -4.03 -10.85 37.42
CA ALA A 180 -3.49 -12.17 37.12
C ALA A 180 -2.01 -12.12 36.73
N LYS A 181 -1.51 -10.95 36.30
CA LYS A 181 -0.14 -10.76 35.80
C LYS A 181 0.26 -11.80 34.75
N SER A 182 -0.65 -12.03 33.83
CA SER A 182 -0.48 -13.05 32.77
C SER A 182 0.82 -12.85 32.03
N THR A 183 1.57 -13.94 31.82
CA THR A 183 2.80 -13.91 31.04
C THR A 183 2.48 -13.77 29.56
N LEU A 184 3.14 -12.84 28.91
CA LEU A 184 3.02 -12.59 27.48
C LEU A 184 4.07 -13.37 26.71
N THR A 185 3.71 -13.88 25.54
CA THR A 185 4.69 -14.42 24.58
C THR A 185 5.42 -13.25 23.91
N VAL A 186 6.74 -13.33 23.81
CA VAL A 186 7.55 -12.26 23.23
C VAL A 186 8.13 -12.71 21.89
N ASP A 187 7.85 -11.93 20.86
CA ASP A 187 8.45 -12.04 19.55
C ASP A 187 9.38 -10.83 19.32
N SER A 188 10.61 -11.09 18.90
CA SER A 188 11.55 -10.02 18.58
C SER A 188 11.57 -9.79 17.08
N PHE A 189 11.43 -8.53 16.67
CA PHE A 189 11.46 -8.11 15.28
C PHE A 189 12.59 -7.11 15.08
N THR A 190 13.25 -7.19 13.94
CA THR A 190 14.10 -6.10 13.44
C THR A 190 13.28 -5.30 12.43
N LEU A 191 12.90 -4.08 12.76
CA LEU A 191 11.97 -3.29 11.94
C LEU A 191 12.41 -3.22 10.48
N ILE A 192 13.71 -2.98 10.23
CA ILE A 192 14.27 -2.89 8.88
C ILE A 192 14.11 -4.20 8.09
N HIS A 193 14.33 -5.36 8.71
CA HIS A 193 14.25 -6.64 8.02
C HIS A 193 12.82 -7.17 7.91
N ASP A 194 12.05 -7.04 8.97
CA ASP A 194 10.72 -7.65 9.07
C ASP A 194 9.64 -6.82 8.39
N LEU A 195 9.76 -5.48 8.42
CA LEU A 195 8.79 -4.58 7.80
C LEU A 195 8.62 -4.86 6.30
N PHE A 196 9.73 -5.12 5.61
CA PHE A 196 9.75 -5.38 4.17
C PHE A 196 9.99 -6.84 3.79
N SER A 197 9.85 -7.77 4.74
CA SER A 197 10.14 -9.21 4.54
C SER A 197 9.34 -9.84 3.39
N ARG A 198 8.14 -9.34 3.11
CA ARG A 198 7.32 -9.79 1.99
C ARG A 198 7.84 -9.37 0.61
N ASN A 199 8.80 -8.46 0.57
CA ASN A 199 9.48 -8.04 -0.65
C ASN A 199 10.74 -8.85 -0.94
N THR A 200 11.22 -9.65 0.02
CA THR A 200 12.44 -10.48 -0.10
C THR A 200 12.38 -11.39 -1.32
N GLY A 201 13.44 -11.40 -2.11
CA GLY A 201 13.50 -12.14 -3.37
C GLY A 201 12.86 -11.42 -4.56
N LEU A 202 12.21 -10.28 -4.32
CA LEU A 202 11.71 -9.38 -5.37
C LEU A 202 12.56 -8.11 -5.45
N PHE A 203 12.94 -7.58 -4.29
CA PHE A 203 13.92 -6.50 -4.08
C PHE A 203 14.77 -6.86 -2.86
N GLU A 204 15.98 -6.33 -2.85
CA GLU A 204 16.82 -6.35 -1.66
C GLU A 204 16.45 -5.17 -0.76
N SER A 205 15.80 -5.44 0.38
CA SER A 205 15.28 -4.40 1.28
C SER A 205 16.38 -3.41 1.72
N ALA A 206 17.57 -3.90 2.05
CA ALA A 206 18.70 -3.04 2.43
C ALA A 206 19.14 -2.10 1.32
N GLU A 207 18.97 -2.45 0.05
CA GLU A 207 19.28 -1.58 -1.07
C GLU A 207 18.14 -0.60 -1.33
N MET A 208 16.89 -1.02 -1.17
CA MET A 208 15.72 -0.14 -1.34
C MET A 208 15.71 0.98 -0.29
N LEU A 209 16.10 0.71 0.94
CA LEU A 209 16.20 1.70 2.03
C LEU A 209 17.19 2.83 1.72
N LYS A 210 18.19 2.58 0.87
CA LYS A 210 19.16 3.60 0.41
C LYS A 210 18.64 4.44 -0.75
N LYS A 211 17.53 4.04 -1.36
CA LYS A 211 16.91 4.75 -2.48
C LYS A 211 16.13 5.96 -1.99
N PHE A 212 15.97 6.93 -2.88
CA PHE A 212 15.09 8.04 -2.58
C PHE A 212 14.18 8.40 -3.76
N ALA A 213 13.08 9.09 -3.46
CA ALA A 213 12.14 9.58 -4.44
C ALA A 213 11.86 11.07 -4.23
N VAL A 214 11.99 11.86 -5.29
CA VAL A 214 11.48 13.23 -5.34
C VAL A 214 10.09 13.14 -5.97
N ILE A 215 9.06 13.41 -5.18
CA ILE A 215 7.65 13.39 -5.62
C ILE A 215 7.20 14.82 -5.89
N ILE A 216 6.90 15.12 -7.15
CA ILE A 216 6.44 16.44 -7.58
C ILE A 216 4.93 16.35 -7.87
N GLY A 217 4.15 16.97 -7.00
CA GLY A 217 2.71 16.81 -6.91
C GLY A 217 2.30 15.68 -5.97
N CYS A 218 1.69 16.01 -4.82
CA CYS A 218 1.18 15.05 -3.83
C CYS A 218 -0.34 14.88 -3.94
N GLY A 219 -0.88 14.98 -5.16
CA GLY A 219 -2.28 14.74 -5.46
C GLY A 219 -2.63 13.24 -5.50
N SER A 220 -3.74 12.89 -6.12
CA SER A 220 -4.26 11.51 -6.20
C SER A 220 -3.25 10.49 -6.76
N VAL A 221 -2.46 10.91 -7.76
CA VAL A 221 -1.41 10.09 -8.39
C VAL A 221 -0.17 10.06 -7.51
N GLY A 222 0.37 11.23 -7.15
CA GLY A 222 1.64 11.31 -6.42
C GLY A 222 1.58 10.73 -5.02
N ALA A 223 0.48 10.97 -4.27
CA ALA A 223 0.30 10.38 -2.95
C ALA A 223 0.26 8.84 -3.02
N ARG A 224 -0.52 8.28 -3.95
CA ARG A 224 -0.55 6.82 -4.15
C ARG A 224 0.81 6.27 -4.54
N ALA A 225 1.50 6.91 -5.49
CA ALA A 225 2.82 6.47 -5.92
C ALA A 225 3.83 6.47 -4.78
N ALA A 226 3.88 7.54 -3.98
CA ALA A 226 4.79 7.65 -2.85
C ALA A 226 4.54 6.58 -1.79
N LEU A 227 3.26 6.28 -1.46
CA LEU A 227 2.91 5.24 -0.51
C LEU A 227 3.28 3.84 -1.00
N GLU A 228 3.12 3.55 -2.30
CA GLU A 228 3.56 2.28 -2.87
C GLU A 228 5.10 2.16 -2.92
N LEU A 229 5.81 3.25 -3.20
CA LEU A 229 7.27 3.28 -3.12
C LEU A 229 7.77 3.10 -1.67
N ALA A 230 7.09 3.70 -0.68
CA ALA A 230 7.39 3.48 0.73
C ALA A 230 7.17 2.00 1.13
N ARG A 231 6.06 1.38 0.70
CA ARG A 231 5.81 -0.06 0.91
C ARG A 231 6.80 -0.97 0.19
N ALA A 232 7.41 -0.48 -0.88
CA ALA A 232 8.51 -1.17 -1.56
C ALA A 232 9.86 -1.01 -0.84
N GLY A 233 9.92 -0.17 0.20
CA GLY A 233 11.11 0.03 1.03
C GLY A 233 11.97 1.22 0.62
N VAL A 234 11.48 2.15 -0.21
CA VAL A 234 12.22 3.41 -0.47
C VAL A 234 12.32 4.18 0.83
N GLY A 235 13.56 4.42 1.29
CA GLY A 235 13.80 4.96 2.63
C GLY A 235 13.84 6.48 2.71
N ARG A 236 13.86 7.22 1.59
CA ARG A 236 14.01 8.68 1.62
C ARG A 236 13.08 9.35 0.62
N PHE A 237 12.44 10.46 1.02
CA PHE A 237 11.50 11.19 0.19
C PHE A 237 11.70 12.71 0.29
N LEU A 238 11.57 13.40 -0.86
CA LEU A 238 11.32 14.83 -0.93
C LEU A 238 9.96 15.02 -1.62
N LEU A 239 9.00 15.53 -0.85
CA LEU A 239 7.61 15.74 -1.28
C LEU A 239 7.39 17.22 -1.59
N ILE A 240 6.92 17.54 -2.78
CA ILE A 240 6.74 18.92 -3.26
C ILE A 240 5.30 19.12 -3.71
N ASP A 241 4.55 19.94 -2.99
CA ASP A 241 3.17 20.32 -3.33
C ASP A 241 2.79 21.62 -2.62
N ASP A 242 2.08 22.52 -3.28
CA ASP A 242 1.62 23.79 -2.73
C ASP A 242 0.14 23.79 -2.29
N ASP A 243 -0.59 22.70 -2.55
CA ASP A 243 -2.04 22.65 -2.33
C ASP A 243 -2.41 22.01 -0.98
N ILE A 244 -3.63 22.30 -0.55
CA ILE A 244 -4.28 21.72 0.62
C ILE A 244 -5.30 20.67 0.20
N LEU A 245 -5.64 19.76 1.10
CA LEU A 245 -6.71 18.78 0.89
C LEU A 245 -8.07 19.48 0.95
N LYS A 246 -8.83 19.40 -0.14
CA LYS A 246 -10.16 19.99 -0.30
C LYS A 246 -11.26 18.92 -0.31
N PRO A 247 -12.53 19.24 0.03
CA PRO A 247 -13.62 18.25 0.08
C PRO A 247 -13.76 17.42 -1.20
N HIS A 248 -13.64 18.00 -2.38
CA HIS A 248 -13.74 17.31 -3.67
C HIS A 248 -12.55 16.40 -3.99
N ASN A 249 -11.48 16.46 -3.21
CA ASN A 249 -10.36 15.51 -3.35
C ASN A 249 -10.66 14.16 -2.72
N ILE A 250 -11.50 14.09 -1.68
CA ILE A 250 -11.71 12.90 -0.84
C ILE A 250 -12.07 11.65 -1.66
N CYS A 251 -12.92 11.80 -2.68
CA CYS A 251 -13.37 10.65 -3.49
C CYS A 251 -12.26 9.96 -4.30
N ARG A 252 -11.09 10.59 -4.45
CA ARG A 252 -9.97 10.06 -5.24
C ARG A 252 -8.60 10.14 -4.57
N HIS A 253 -8.48 10.89 -3.46
CA HIS A 253 -7.23 11.04 -2.71
C HIS A 253 -7.01 9.88 -1.74
N MET A 254 -5.79 9.76 -1.22
CA MET A 254 -5.45 8.75 -0.20
C MET A 254 -5.89 9.18 1.21
N HIS A 255 -6.02 10.49 1.43
CA HIS A 255 -6.44 11.09 2.71
C HIS A 255 -7.95 11.24 2.81
N GLY A 256 -8.46 11.39 4.03
CA GLY A 256 -9.90 11.41 4.34
C GLY A 256 -10.39 12.71 4.96
N MET A 257 -11.62 12.69 5.48
CA MET A 257 -12.32 13.85 6.03
C MET A 257 -11.59 14.50 7.23
N ARG A 258 -10.83 13.73 7.99
CA ARG A 258 -10.07 14.25 9.16
C ARG A 258 -8.93 15.17 8.76
N ASP A 259 -8.50 15.09 7.50
CA ASP A 259 -7.32 15.75 6.96
C ASP A 259 -7.64 17.02 6.18
N LEU A 260 -8.92 17.40 6.09
CA LEU A 260 -9.36 18.57 5.33
C LEU A 260 -8.66 19.84 5.80
N GLY A 261 -8.21 20.64 4.83
CA GLY A 261 -7.54 21.92 5.06
C GLY A 261 -6.05 21.82 5.36
N ARG A 262 -5.50 20.62 5.47
CA ARG A 262 -4.06 20.40 5.70
C ARG A 262 -3.30 20.35 4.37
N PHE A 263 -2.01 20.70 4.37
CA PHE A 263 -1.16 20.60 3.20
C PHE A 263 -0.97 19.14 2.78
N LYS A 264 -1.11 18.85 1.49
CA LYS A 264 -1.01 17.49 0.95
C LYS A 264 0.37 16.87 1.18
N ALA A 265 1.43 17.68 1.05
CA ALA A 265 2.79 17.21 1.30
C ALA A 265 3.02 16.76 2.76
N ASP A 266 2.43 17.48 3.73
CA ASP A 266 2.56 17.12 5.15
C ASP A 266 1.80 15.85 5.49
N LEU A 267 0.58 15.72 4.97
CA LEU A 267 -0.25 14.52 5.14
C LEU A 267 0.46 13.28 4.58
N LEU A 268 1.01 13.42 3.39
CA LEU A 268 1.74 12.34 2.75
C LEU A 268 3.02 11.97 3.52
N ARG A 269 3.70 12.96 4.11
CA ARG A 269 4.84 12.71 5.01
C ARG A 269 4.43 11.87 6.21
N GLU A 270 3.32 12.19 6.86
CA GLU A 270 2.81 11.45 8.00
C GLU A 270 2.44 10.01 7.63
N ASP A 271 1.79 9.82 6.49
CA ASP A 271 1.42 8.49 6.01
C ASP A 271 2.65 7.63 5.65
N ILE A 272 3.70 8.22 5.06
CA ILE A 272 4.94 7.51 4.79
C ILE A 272 5.61 7.09 6.10
N LEU A 273 5.69 7.99 7.08
CA LEU A 273 6.25 7.69 8.40
C LEU A 273 5.41 6.65 9.17
N ASN A 274 4.11 6.56 8.89
CA ASN A 274 3.24 5.52 9.43
C ASN A 274 3.45 4.15 8.76
N ILE A 275 4.03 4.12 7.54
CA ILE A 275 4.45 2.87 6.87
C ILE A 275 5.85 2.47 7.31
N ASP A 276 6.79 3.40 7.26
CA ASP A 276 8.17 3.24 7.67
C ASP A 276 8.59 4.39 8.60
N PRO A 277 8.56 4.18 9.91
CA PRO A 277 8.96 5.21 10.87
C PRO A 277 10.43 5.63 10.75
N ALA A 278 11.28 4.81 10.13
CA ALA A 278 12.69 5.11 9.91
C ALA A 278 12.95 5.91 8.63
N ALA A 279 11.95 6.12 7.79
CA ALA A 279 12.12 6.86 6.54
C ALA A 279 12.48 8.33 6.78
N GLU A 280 13.37 8.85 5.97
CA GLU A 280 13.72 10.28 5.95
C GLU A 280 12.77 11.02 4.99
N VAL A 281 11.80 11.76 5.51
CA VAL A 281 10.80 12.44 4.68
C VAL A 281 10.83 13.96 4.88
N THR A 282 11.15 14.67 3.82
CA THR A 282 11.07 16.13 3.76
C THR A 282 9.84 16.56 2.96
N ALA A 283 8.97 17.38 3.55
CA ALA A 283 7.83 17.97 2.87
C ALA A 283 8.10 19.46 2.58
N PHE A 284 7.94 19.87 1.32
CA PHE A 284 8.06 21.25 0.89
C PHE A 284 6.70 21.76 0.42
N ARG A 285 6.17 22.79 1.11
CA ARG A 285 4.88 23.42 0.83
C ARG A 285 5.07 24.52 -0.21
N GLY A 286 5.17 24.14 -1.48
CA GLY A 286 5.40 25.11 -2.54
C GLY A 286 5.54 24.44 -3.90
N LYS A 287 5.71 25.25 -4.91
CA LYS A 287 5.95 24.79 -6.28
C LYS A 287 7.40 24.41 -6.49
N LEU A 288 7.66 23.57 -7.49
CA LEU A 288 9.00 23.07 -7.81
C LEU A 288 10.02 24.20 -8.02
N GLU A 289 9.61 25.29 -8.68
CA GLU A 289 10.45 26.48 -8.98
C GLU A 289 10.97 27.16 -7.71
N ASN A 290 10.28 27.00 -6.59
CA ASN A 290 10.58 27.66 -5.34
C ASN A 290 11.35 26.76 -4.35
N VAL A 291 11.67 25.52 -4.74
CA VAL A 291 12.39 24.59 -3.88
C VAL A 291 13.84 25.05 -3.74
N PRO A 292 14.36 25.24 -2.52
CA PRO A 292 15.76 25.59 -2.31
C PRO A 292 16.68 24.53 -2.90
N LEU A 293 17.73 24.95 -3.62
CA LEU A 293 18.71 24.03 -4.22
C LEU A 293 19.38 23.14 -3.17
N SER A 294 19.53 23.63 -1.95
CA SER A 294 20.10 22.89 -0.83
C SER A 294 19.34 21.60 -0.50
N LEU A 295 18.05 21.50 -0.82
CA LEU A 295 17.27 20.28 -0.63
C LEU A 295 17.65 19.19 -1.65
N PHE A 296 18.27 19.56 -2.77
CA PHE A 296 18.73 18.61 -3.80
C PHE A 296 20.21 18.23 -3.66
N GLU A 297 21.02 19.07 -3.01
CA GLU A 297 22.50 18.89 -2.96
C GLU A 297 22.92 17.58 -2.27
N ASN A 298 22.16 17.12 -1.29
CA ASN A 298 22.48 15.93 -0.51
C ASN A 298 21.74 14.65 -0.94
N LEU A 299 21.00 14.69 -2.04
CA LEU A 299 20.19 13.54 -2.44
C LEU A 299 21.01 12.40 -3.06
N GLY A 300 22.15 12.70 -3.67
CA GLY A 300 22.93 11.69 -4.39
C GLY A 300 22.29 11.29 -5.73
N LYS A 301 22.73 10.16 -6.31
CA LYS A 301 22.22 9.68 -7.62
C LYS A 301 21.33 8.44 -7.51
N ASN A 302 21.18 7.88 -6.32
CA ASN A 302 20.49 6.61 -6.11
C ASN A 302 18.97 6.79 -5.89
N GLY A 303 18.31 7.52 -6.78
CA GLY A 303 16.91 7.87 -6.64
C GLY A 303 16.18 8.08 -7.96
N ILE A 304 14.98 8.61 -7.87
CA ILE A 304 14.10 8.88 -8.98
C ILE A 304 13.38 10.23 -8.80
N VAL A 305 13.14 10.94 -9.89
CA VAL A 305 12.21 12.08 -9.93
C VAL A 305 10.89 11.60 -10.50
N PHE A 306 9.85 11.60 -9.67
CA PHE A 306 8.51 11.16 -10.00
C PHE A 306 7.57 12.38 -10.08
N ALA A 307 7.17 12.74 -11.29
CA ALA A 307 6.36 13.92 -11.56
C ALA A 307 4.90 13.55 -11.87
N THR A 308 3.99 14.21 -11.19
CA THR A 308 2.55 14.02 -11.34
C THR A 308 1.80 15.35 -11.44
N ALA A 309 2.51 16.39 -11.81
CA ALA A 309 1.89 17.69 -12.02
C ALA A 309 0.91 17.64 -13.19
N ASP A 310 -0.23 18.29 -13.01
CA ASP A 310 -1.21 18.45 -14.08
C ASP A 310 -0.69 19.32 -15.22
N ASP A 311 0.29 20.18 -14.94
CA ASP A 311 0.94 21.05 -15.90
C ASP A 311 2.14 20.36 -16.56
N ARG A 312 2.12 20.27 -17.90
CA ARG A 312 3.22 19.71 -18.69
C ARG A 312 4.51 20.52 -18.58
N SER A 313 4.41 21.82 -18.35
CA SER A 313 5.58 22.68 -18.14
C SER A 313 6.32 22.32 -16.85
N ALA A 314 5.58 22.05 -15.79
CA ALA A 314 6.15 21.58 -14.52
C ALA A 314 6.82 20.20 -14.69
N ASN A 315 6.23 19.29 -15.47
CA ASN A 315 6.85 18.01 -15.78
C ASN A 315 8.13 18.15 -16.64
N ALA A 316 8.17 19.11 -17.58
CA ALA A 316 9.37 19.41 -18.35
C ALA A 316 10.50 19.96 -17.44
N LEU A 317 10.16 20.86 -16.52
CA LEU A 317 11.10 21.37 -15.50
C LEU A 317 11.62 20.26 -14.60
N ALA A 318 10.73 19.38 -14.14
CA ALA A 318 11.09 18.21 -13.35
C ALA A 318 12.06 17.26 -14.08
N ASN A 319 11.87 17.06 -15.39
CA ASN A 319 12.80 16.29 -16.20
C ASN A 319 14.16 17.00 -16.37
N ALA A 320 14.17 18.32 -16.53
CA ALA A 320 15.42 19.08 -16.57
C ALA A 320 16.18 18.97 -15.24
N LEU A 321 15.48 19.06 -14.10
CA LEU A 321 16.04 18.80 -12.78
C LEU A 321 16.62 17.39 -12.68
N SER A 322 15.90 16.36 -13.11
CA SER A 322 16.38 14.98 -13.09
C SER A 322 17.68 14.79 -13.88
N ASN A 323 17.80 15.45 -15.03
CA ASN A 323 19.02 15.44 -15.81
C ASN A 323 20.20 16.09 -15.05
N THR A 324 19.95 17.22 -14.39
CA THR A 324 20.96 17.90 -13.58
C THR A 324 21.44 17.04 -12.42
N LEU A 325 20.51 16.32 -11.78
CA LEU A 325 20.78 15.41 -10.67
C LEU A 325 21.37 14.06 -11.14
N GLY A 326 21.29 13.75 -12.43
CA GLY A 326 21.74 12.48 -13.00
C GLY A 326 20.87 11.28 -12.60
N MET A 327 19.60 11.52 -12.31
CA MET A 327 18.64 10.51 -11.86
C MET A 327 17.59 10.19 -12.92
N PRO A 328 17.06 8.95 -12.96
CA PRO A 328 15.89 8.63 -13.76
C PRO A 328 14.70 9.54 -13.45
N PHE A 329 13.93 9.83 -14.47
CA PHE A 329 12.70 10.60 -14.42
C PHE A 329 11.52 9.74 -14.86
N ILE A 330 10.39 9.93 -14.21
CA ILE A 330 9.12 9.38 -14.65
C ILE A 330 8.02 10.43 -14.47
N ALA A 331 7.17 10.56 -15.47
CA ALA A 331 5.94 11.35 -15.38
C ALA A 331 4.74 10.42 -15.56
N VAL A 332 3.75 10.58 -14.70
CA VAL A 332 2.48 9.84 -14.75
C VAL A 332 1.33 10.83 -14.74
N GLY A 333 0.46 10.71 -15.72
CA GLY A 333 -0.69 11.59 -15.88
C GLY A 333 -1.95 10.84 -16.26
N CYS A 334 -3.10 11.28 -15.74
CA CYS A 334 -4.40 10.80 -16.16
C CYS A 334 -5.01 11.77 -17.19
N TRP A 335 -5.68 11.21 -18.19
CA TRP A 335 -6.44 11.98 -19.15
C TRP A 335 -7.82 12.31 -18.61
N ALA A 336 -8.53 13.19 -19.31
CA ALA A 336 -9.87 13.61 -18.95
C ALA A 336 -10.76 12.45 -18.51
N ARG A 337 -11.47 12.62 -17.38
CA ARG A 337 -12.31 11.60 -16.73
C ARG A 337 -11.58 10.31 -16.35
N ALA A 338 -10.26 10.35 -16.33
CA ALA A 338 -9.40 9.18 -16.13
C ALA A 338 -9.73 7.97 -17.02
N HIS A 339 -10.34 8.21 -18.23
CA HIS A 339 -10.62 7.13 -19.18
C HIS A 339 -9.34 6.44 -19.65
N ALA A 340 -8.24 7.18 -19.62
CA ALA A 340 -6.89 6.71 -19.95
C ALA A 340 -5.85 7.48 -19.13
N GLY A 341 -4.61 7.11 -19.29
CA GLY A 341 -3.46 7.80 -18.73
C GLY A 341 -2.19 7.50 -19.50
N GLU A 342 -1.13 8.12 -19.09
CA GLU A 342 0.18 7.99 -19.72
C GLU A 342 1.29 7.86 -18.70
N VAL A 343 2.30 7.09 -19.06
CA VAL A 343 3.60 7.01 -18.38
C VAL A 343 4.66 7.44 -19.39
N PHE A 344 5.48 8.38 -18.99
CA PHE A 344 6.70 8.74 -19.71
C PHE A 344 7.89 8.59 -18.78
N TYR A 345 8.97 7.96 -19.23
CA TYR A 345 10.22 7.94 -18.49
C TYR A 345 11.41 8.40 -19.31
N HIS A 346 12.41 8.90 -18.61
CA HIS A 346 13.68 9.34 -19.18
C HIS A 346 14.83 8.93 -18.28
N ILE A 347 15.88 8.36 -18.87
CA ILE A 347 17.12 8.00 -18.18
C ILE A 347 18.23 8.90 -18.70
N PRO A 348 18.84 9.74 -17.83
CA PRO A 348 19.92 10.63 -18.23
C PRO A 348 21.08 9.89 -18.87
N ASN A 349 21.75 10.54 -19.82
CA ASN A 349 22.95 10.05 -20.50
C ASN A 349 22.77 8.76 -21.34
N ARG A 350 21.53 8.32 -21.64
CA ARG A 350 21.26 7.16 -22.50
C ARG A 350 20.76 7.53 -23.90
N GLY A 351 20.93 8.78 -24.33
CA GLY A 351 20.53 9.24 -25.67
C GLY A 351 19.00 9.28 -25.87
N MET A 352 18.23 9.25 -24.79
CA MET A 352 16.78 9.32 -24.85
C MET A 352 16.31 10.78 -25.02
N ARG A 353 15.18 10.97 -25.69
CA ARG A 353 14.52 12.28 -25.71
C ARG A 353 14.02 12.68 -24.34
N THR A 354 14.17 13.95 -24.01
CA THR A 354 13.61 14.53 -22.81
C THR A 354 12.08 14.69 -22.93
N TYR A 355 11.43 14.93 -21.80
CA TYR A 355 9.99 15.22 -21.75
C TYR A 355 9.64 16.44 -22.62
N GLY A 356 10.45 17.52 -22.50
CA GLY A 356 10.26 18.73 -23.29
C GLY A 356 10.39 18.52 -24.81
N GLU A 357 11.35 17.71 -25.24
CA GLU A 357 11.52 17.36 -26.68
C GLU A 357 10.39 16.47 -27.17
N THR A 358 9.94 15.51 -26.35
CA THR A 358 8.87 14.58 -26.72
C THR A 358 7.52 15.27 -26.87
N PHE A 359 7.21 16.19 -25.97
CA PHE A 359 5.93 16.90 -25.93
C PHE A 359 6.03 18.35 -26.41
N SER A 360 7.04 18.70 -27.21
CA SER A 360 7.31 20.06 -27.64
C SER A 360 6.14 20.74 -28.38
N ALA A 361 5.38 20.00 -29.17
CA ALA A 361 4.19 20.52 -29.87
C ALA A 361 3.08 20.87 -28.85
N LEU A 362 2.82 19.97 -27.88
CA LEU A 362 1.80 20.17 -26.85
C LEU A 362 2.17 21.27 -25.85
N LEU A 363 3.47 21.51 -25.64
CA LEU A 363 3.93 22.61 -24.76
C LEU A 363 3.78 23.98 -25.42
N LYS A 364 3.87 24.07 -26.75
CA LYS A 364 3.70 25.32 -27.50
C LYS A 364 2.24 25.72 -27.63
N ASP A 365 1.36 24.73 -27.80
CA ASP A 365 -0.07 24.93 -28.05
C ASP A 365 -0.93 24.80 -26.79
N ALA A 366 -0.29 24.59 -25.63
CA ALA A 366 -1.03 24.48 -24.37
C ALA A 366 -1.68 25.81 -23.98
N PRO A 367 -2.93 26.09 -24.37
CA PRO A 367 -3.76 26.93 -23.53
C PRO A 367 -3.79 26.25 -22.16
N ALA A 368 -3.80 27.06 -21.11
CA ALA A 368 -4.12 26.55 -19.79
C ALA A 368 -5.24 25.52 -19.95
N ARG A 369 -5.00 24.27 -19.50
CA ARG A 369 -5.89 23.12 -19.72
C ARG A 369 -7.33 23.63 -19.70
N ASP A 370 -8.00 23.64 -20.86
CA ASP A 370 -9.41 23.89 -20.87
C ASP A 370 -10.06 22.66 -20.24
N THR A 371 -10.24 22.75 -18.94
CA THR A 371 -10.90 21.72 -18.12
C THR A 371 -12.36 21.53 -18.50
N HIS A 372 -12.83 22.27 -19.48
CA HIS A 372 -14.20 22.44 -19.90
C HIS A 372 -14.49 21.81 -21.26
N GLY A 373 -13.93 20.65 -21.53
CA GLY A 373 -14.34 19.86 -22.71
C GLY A 373 -15.85 19.58 -22.73
N ASP A 374 -16.42 19.41 -23.92
CA ASP A 374 -17.87 19.21 -24.20
C ASP A 374 -18.50 17.94 -23.58
N TYR A 375 -18.02 17.48 -22.42
CA TYR A 375 -18.48 16.28 -21.73
C TYR A 375 -19.83 16.42 -21.03
N PHE A 376 -20.25 17.64 -20.76
CA PHE A 376 -21.51 17.95 -20.08
C PHE A 376 -22.44 18.58 -21.10
N GLY A 377 -23.48 17.88 -21.49
CA GLY A 377 -24.44 18.38 -22.49
C GLY A 377 -25.24 19.64 -22.10
N GLU A 378 -25.04 20.16 -20.88
CA GLU A 378 -25.74 21.35 -20.36
C GLU A 378 -24.72 22.38 -19.85
N ALA A 379 -24.84 23.63 -20.31
CA ALA A 379 -23.97 24.74 -19.92
C ALA A 379 -23.96 24.98 -18.40
N ASP A 380 -25.08 24.76 -17.70
CA ASP A 380 -25.21 24.95 -16.27
C ASP A 380 -24.39 23.92 -15.42
N ALA A 381 -24.12 22.74 -15.96
CA ALA A 381 -23.29 21.74 -15.27
C ALA A 381 -21.79 22.11 -15.35
N ARG A 382 -21.37 22.82 -16.39
CA ARG A 382 -19.97 23.26 -16.61
C ARG A 382 -19.55 24.33 -15.57
N GLU A 383 -20.42 25.28 -15.26
CA GLU A 383 -20.13 26.33 -14.30
C GLU A 383 -19.98 25.82 -12.86
N ARG A 384 -20.52 24.64 -12.55
CA ARG A 384 -20.50 24.04 -11.20
C ARG A 384 -19.29 23.15 -10.94
N LEU A 385 -18.60 22.68 -12.00
CA LEU A 385 -17.46 21.77 -11.86
C LEU A 385 -16.16 22.53 -12.13
N HIS A 386 -15.46 22.88 -11.05
CA HIS A 386 -14.14 23.50 -11.09
C HIS A 386 -12.99 22.47 -11.14
N PHE A 387 -13.26 21.21 -11.48
CA PHE A 387 -12.29 20.11 -11.47
C PHE A 387 -12.63 19.04 -12.50
N GLU A 388 -11.63 18.35 -12.98
CA GLU A 388 -11.79 17.22 -13.89
C GLU A 388 -12.25 15.97 -13.11
N PRO A 389 -13.35 15.29 -13.53
CA PRO A 389 -13.80 14.06 -12.93
C PRO A 389 -12.80 12.92 -13.11
N GLY A 390 -12.77 11.99 -12.16
CA GLY A 390 -11.98 10.77 -12.26
C GLY A 390 -12.16 9.91 -11.01
N THR A 391 -12.36 8.59 -11.19
CA THR A 391 -12.51 7.69 -10.06
C THR A 391 -11.16 7.35 -9.43
N SER A 392 -11.15 7.07 -8.13
CA SER A 392 -9.94 6.61 -7.45
C SER A 392 -9.39 5.32 -8.05
N THR A 393 -10.26 4.44 -8.56
CA THR A 393 -9.90 3.16 -9.16
C THR A 393 -9.15 3.35 -10.48
N ASP A 394 -9.68 4.22 -11.36
CA ASP A 394 -9.08 4.47 -12.67
C ASP A 394 -7.73 5.19 -12.54
N ILE A 395 -7.68 6.21 -11.68
CA ILE A 395 -6.44 6.92 -11.34
C ILE A 395 -5.43 5.94 -10.73
N GLY A 396 -5.89 5.06 -9.83
CA GLY A 396 -5.08 4.05 -9.18
C GLY A 396 -4.45 3.07 -10.16
N PHE A 397 -5.21 2.61 -11.16
CA PHE A 397 -4.69 1.70 -12.17
C PHE A 397 -3.54 2.33 -12.97
N VAL A 398 -3.72 3.55 -13.46
CA VAL A 398 -2.67 4.31 -14.16
C VAL A 398 -1.46 4.51 -13.27
N THR A 399 -1.67 4.91 -12.01
CA THR A 399 -0.58 5.16 -11.05
C THR A 399 0.23 3.90 -10.78
N LEU A 400 -0.42 2.76 -10.54
CA LEU A 400 0.27 1.50 -10.24
C LEU A 400 1.10 0.98 -11.42
N VAL A 401 0.67 1.24 -12.66
CA VAL A 401 1.51 0.98 -13.83
C VAL A 401 2.76 1.86 -13.77
N GLY A 402 2.61 3.16 -13.49
CA GLY A 402 3.74 4.07 -13.31
C GLY A 402 4.70 3.64 -12.19
N VAL A 403 4.17 3.18 -11.06
CA VAL A 403 4.99 2.65 -9.95
C VAL A 403 5.81 1.43 -10.37
N LYS A 404 5.26 0.53 -11.20
CA LYS A 404 6.04 -0.61 -11.73
C LYS A 404 7.25 -0.14 -12.53
N PHE A 405 7.08 0.88 -13.39
CA PHE A 405 8.20 1.49 -14.10
C PHE A 405 9.19 2.17 -13.15
N ALA A 406 8.70 2.88 -12.13
CA ALA A 406 9.55 3.54 -11.14
C ALA A 406 10.42 2.55 -10.36
N LEU A 407 9.86 1.40 -9.97
CA LEU A 407 10.61 0.34 -9.30
C LEU A 407 11.72 -0.24 -10.20
N ASP A 408 11.44 -0.45 -11.48
CA ASP A 408 12.45 -0.89 -12.44
C ASP A 408 13.55 0.18 -12.63
N LEU A 409 13.15 1.46 -12.73
CA LEU A 409 14.07 2.58 -12.88
C LEU A 409 14.97 2.78 -11.63
N LEU A 410 14.44 2.59 -10.45
CA LEU A 410 15.18 2.64 -9.20
C LEU A 410 16.24 1.52 -9.09
N ASN A 411 15.99 0.39 -9.72
CA ASN A 411 16.86 -0.79 -9.64
C ASN A 411 17.68 -1.06 -10.90
N LEU A 412 17.82 -0.08 -11.81
CA LEU A 412 18.56 -0.22 -13.07
C LEU A 412 19.99 -0.73 -12.93
N GLU A 413 20.67 -0.33 -11.86
CA GLU A 413 22.07 -0.66 -11.60
C GLU A 413 22.24 -1.88 -10.68
N SER A 414 21.14 -2.52 -10.28
CA SER A 414 21.15 -3.71 -9.42
C SER A 414 21.25 -4.98 -10.27
N GLU A 415 22.37 -5.69 -10.19
CA GLU A 415 22.56 -6.99 -10.87
C GLU A 415 21.60 -8.08 -10.37
N ALA A 416 21.16 -7.97 -9.12
CA ALA A 416 20.23 -8.93 -8.51
C ALA A 416 18.76 -8.69 -8.90
N TYR A 417 18.44 -7.55 -9.50
CA TYR A 417 17.07 -7.18 -9.85
C TYR A 417 16.74 -7.51 -11.31
N THR A 418 15.62 -8.17 -11.50
CA THR A 418 15.09 -8.42 -12.84
C THR A 418 14.00 -7.39 -13.17
N PRO A 419 14.20 -6.51 -14.18
CA PRO A 419 13.16 -5.58 -14.60
C PRO A 419 11.87 -6.29 -15.00
N ARG A 420 10.73 -5.75 -14.58
CA ARG A 420 9.42 -6.38 -14.75
C ARG A 420 8.64 -5.85 -15.95
N VAL A 421 8.88 -4.59 -16.33
CA VAL A 421 8.12 -3.91 -17.38
C VAL A 421 9.02 -3.09 -18.30
N LEU A 422 10.15 -2.57 -17.81
CA LEU A 422 10.96 -1.59 -18.51
C LEU A 422 11.48 -2.11 -19.87
N ASN A 423 11.78 -3.41 -19.97
CA ASN A 423 12.30 -4.02 -21.21
C ASN A 423 11.23 -4.32 -22.26
N ASP A 424 9.95 -4.31 -21.88
CA ASP A 424 8.83 -4.67 -22.74
C ASP A 424 8.06 -3.48 -23.29
N TYR A 425 8.29 -2.28 -22.70
CA TYR A 425 7.55 -1.07 -23.01
C TYR A 425 8.47 0.06 -23.44
N THR A 426 7.93 0.97 -24.23
CA THR A 426 8.65 2.16 -24.68
C THR A 426 8.63 3.27 -23.62
N PRO A 427 9.54 4.27 -23.72
CA PRO A 427 9.55 5.42 -22.83
C PRO A 427 8.23 6.18 -22.71
N TYR A 428 7.38 6.08 -23.74
CA TYR A 428 6.04 6.64 -23.72
C TYR A 428 5.01 5.53 -23.86
N THR A 429 4.27 5.28 -22.79
CA THR A 429 3.30 4.19 -22.69
C THR A 429 1.93 4.74 -22.35
N LEU A 430 0.90 4.35 -23.12
CA LEU A 430 -0.49 4.71 -22.84
C LEU A 430 -1.20 3.59 -22.10
N ILE A 431 -2.09 3.99 -21.20
CA ILE A 431 -2.88 3.10 -20.35
C ILE A 431 -4.34 3.45 -20.55
N CYS A 432 -5.13 2.48 -20.96
CA CYS A 432 -6.57 2.63 -21.15
C CYS A 432 -7.33 2.02 -19.97
N ASN A 433 -8.13 2.79 -19.28
CA ASN A 433 -9.11 2.29 -18.33
C ASN A 433 -10.39 1.84 -19.05
N THR A 434 -10.89 2.69 -19.96
CA THR A 434 -12.07 2.38 -20.79
C THR A 434 -11.95 3.02 -22.17
N ASN A 435 -12.32 2.25 -23.18
CA ASN A 435 -12.37 2.74 -24.57
C ASN A 435 -13.78 3.19 -24.99
N ARG A 436 -14.65 3.50 -24.02
CA ARG A 436 -16.03 3.94 -24.30
C ARG A 436 -16.06 5.42 -24.66
N PRO A 437 -16.54 5.78 -25.88
CA PRO A 437 -16.61 7.18 -26.31
C PRO A 437 -17.51 8.05 -25.42
N GLU A 438 -18.52 7.46 -24.78
CA GLU A 438 -19.43 8.15 -23.86
C GLU A 438 -18.70 8.67 -22.61
N ILE A 439 -17.55 8.10 -22.28
CA ILE A 439 -16.72 8.48 -21.15
C ILE A 439 -15.51 9.32 -21.61
N GLY A 440 -14.74 8.83 -22.56
CA GLY A 440 -13.48 9.43 -23.00
C GLY A 440 -13.55 10.22 -24.29
N GLY A 441 -14.76 10.39 -24.89
CA GLY A 441 -14.95 11.06 -26.17
C GLY A 441 -14.23 10.34 -27.33
N GLU A 442 -13.90 11.07 -28.38
CA GLU A 442 -13.20 10.52 -29.55
C GLU A 442 -11.83 9.92 -29.22
N ASN A 443 -11.14 10.45 -28.21
CA ASN A 443 -9.85 9.94 -27.77
C ASN A 443 -9.90 8.51 -27.23
N ALA A 444 -11.04 8.06 -26.72
CA ALA A 444 -11.21 6.68 -26.28
C ALA A 444 -11.10 5.66 -27.41
N LYS A 445 -11.43 6.06 -28.64
CA LYS A 445 -11.43 5.20 -29.83
C LYS A 445 -10.04 4.75 -30.28
N ILE A 446 -8.97 5.42 -29.80
CA ILE A 446 -7.59 5.00 -30.11
C ILE A 446 -7.22 3.66 -29.49
N PHE A 447 -7.97 3.24 -28.46
CA PHE A 447 -7.70 2.00 -27.75
C PHE A 447 -8.57 0.86 -28.28
N PRO A 448 -7.97 -0.32 -28.55
CA PRO A 448 -8.69 -1.46 -29.12
C PRO A 448 -9.71 -2.07 -28.14
N TYR A 449 -9.42 -2.02 -26.84
CA TYR A 449 -10.27 -2.57 -25.76
C TYR A 449 -9.94 -1.90 -24.42
N PRO A 450 -10.81 -2.00 -23.39
CA PRO A 450 -10.54 -1.47 -22.05
C PRO A 450 -9.43 -2.26 -21.35
N LEU A 451 -8.85 -1.67 -20.30
CA LEU A 451 -7.74 -2.23 -19.52
C LEU A 451 -6.53 -2.61 -20.41
N TYR A 452 -6.24 -1.74 -21.36
CA TYR A 452 -5.18 -1.93 -22.33
C TYR A 452 -3.95 -1.08 -21.97
N ILE A 453 -2.76 -1.67 -22.08
CA ILE A 453 -1.48 -0.97 -21.96
C ILE A 453 -0.74 -1.12 -23.28
N SER A 454 -0.40 0.00 -23.91
CA SER A 454 0.32 0.01 -25.18
C SER A 454 1.79 -0.36 -24.98
N ARG A 455 2.33 -1.17 -25.88
CA ARG A 455 3.76 -1.50 -25.89
C ARG A 455 4.61 -0.53 -26.67
N SER A 456 4.03 0.18 -27.61
CA SER A 456 4.76 1.12 -28.44
C SER A 456 3.84 2.21 -28.94
N ILE A 457 4.19 3.45 -28.60
CA ILE A 457 3.58 4.64 -29.17
C ILE A 457 4.72 5.52 -29.66
N ARG A 458 4.69 5.84 -30.95
CA ARG A 458 5.60 6.85 -31.51
C ARG A 458 4.99 8.21 -31.25
N PRO A 459 5.75 9.19 -30.78
CA PRO A 459 5.28 10.56 -30.70
C PRO A 459 4.85 11.04 -32.12
N ALA A 460 3.79 11.85 -32.18
CA ALA A 460 3.34 12.44 -33.43
C ALA A 460 4.49 13.26 -34.05
N GLY A 461 4.93 12.87 -35.27
CA GLY A 461 6.01 13.53 -35.98
C GLY A 461 7.21 12.67 -36.36
N GLU A 462 7.25 11.40 -35.95
CA GLU A 462 8.21 10.41 -36.41
C GLU A 462 7.52 9.47 -37.42
N ALA A 463 7.70 9.73 -38.70
CA ALA A 463 7.34 8.84 -39.84
C ALA A 463 8.48 7.84 -40.08
#